data_08dc8c2428dcd26bfb876325344b6116
#
_entry.id   08dc8c2428dcd26bfb876325344b6116
#
_cell.length_a   1.000
_cell.length_b   1.000
_cell.length_c   1.000
_cell.angle_alpha   90.00
_cell.angle_beta   90.00
_cell.angle_gamma   90.00
#
_symmetry.space_group_name_H-M   'P 1'
#
loop_
_entity.id
_entity.type
_entity.pdbx_description
1 polymer ?
#
loop_
_entity_poly.entity_id
_entity_poly.type
_entity_poly.pdbx_seq_one_letter_code
_entity_poly.pdbx_strand_id
1 'polypeptide(L)'
;MNCPSCGAPLPVDTAGDTLPCAYCGSVYLPDANYDGVRVIDESPAEPCPICGVPLMHATLAGAALRYCTRCRGLLIPMDAFEPLLSAFAAQPGPPQITAPADPSQLNRRLACPHCHQPMDTHFYAGPGNVILSDCERCQLNWLDHGKLQRLARAIATDAASDAFSGEPDQPALSS
;
A
#
# COMPACT_ATOMS: atom_id res chain seq x y z
N MET A 1 1.84 -1.99 21.58
CA MET A 1 3.33 -2.11 21.70
C MET A 1 3.84 -1.23 22.81
N ASN A 2 4.91 -1.61 23.50
CA ASN A 2 5.53 -0.81 24.57
C ASN A 2 6.90 -0.27 24.15
N CYS A 3 7.25 0.91 24.67
CA CYS A 3 8.55 1.53 24.43
C CYS A 3 9.69 0.63 24.92
N PRO A 4 10.67 0.27 24.08
CA PRO A 4 11.78 -0.58 24.50
C PRO A 4 12.71 0.10 25.52
N SER A 5 12.66 1.45 25.64
CA SER A 5 13.53 2.18 26.56
C SER A 5 12.93 2.33 27.96
N CYS A 6 11.60 2.51 28.10
CA CYS A 6 10.97 2.80 29.40
C CYS A 6 9.72 1.94 29.71
N GLY A 7 9.28 1.08 28.78
CA GLY A 7 8.12 0.22 28.95
C GLY A 7 6.75 0.90 28.82
N ALA A 8 6.69 2.22 28.59
CA ALA A 8 5.42 2.94 28.43
C ALA A 8 4.73 2.56 27.10
N PRO A 9 3.38 2.64 27.02
CA PRO A 9 2.66 2.36 25.79
C PRO A 9 3.03 3.36 24.69
N LEU A 10 3.24 2.86 23.46
CA LEU A 10 3.46 3.66 22.26
C LEU A 10 2.15 3.82 21.48
N PRO A 11 1.93 4.98 20.81
CA PRO A 11 0.76 5.17 19.95
C PRO A 11 0.84 4.25 18.72
N VAL A 12 -0.29 3.64 18.34
CA VAL A 12 -0.36 2.69 17.20
C VAL A 12 -0.98 3.29 15.94
N ASP A 13 -1.62 4.47 16.05
CA ASP A 13 -2.34 5.13 14.95
C ASP A 13 -1.62 6.40 14.45
N THR A 14 -0.30 6.46 14.60
CA THR A 14 0.49 7.60 14.11
C THR A 14 0.88 7.41 12.65
N ALA A 15 0.66 8.44 11.84
CA ALA A 15 1.27 8.54 10.53
C ALA A 15 2.79 8.67 10.69
N GLY A 16 3.55 7.91 9.89
CA GLY A 16 5.01 7.90 9.93
C GLY A 16 5.57 6.55 10.39
N ASP A 17 6.82 6.30 10.01
CA ASP A 17 7.51 5.04 10.31
C ASP A 17 8.12 5.01 11.73
N THR A 18 8.07 6.14 12.44
CA THR A 18 8.68 6.28 13.77
C THR A 18 7.62 6.46 14.85
N LEU A 19 7.85 5.83 16.00
CA LEU A 19 6.97 5.86 17.17
C LEU A 19 7.65 6.68 18.31
N PRO A 20 7.31 7.96 18.46
CA PRO A 20 7.84 8.77 19.57
C PRO A 20 7.20 8.36 20.90
N CYS A 21 8.01 8.14 21.91
CA CYS A 21 7.53 7.86 23.26
C CYS A 21 7.26 9.17 24.00
N ALA A 22 6.01 9.42 24.36
CA ALA A 22 5.60 10.61 25.10
C ALA A 22 6.17 10.65 26.55
N TYR A 23 6.63 9.53 27.09
CA TYR A 23 7.12 9.43 28.47
C TYR A 23 8.63 9.69 28.59
N CYS A 24 9.43 9.11 27.72
CA CYS A 24 10.90 9.24 27.81
C CYS A 24 11.54 10.00 26.66
N GLY A 25 10.75 10.41 25.65
CA GLY A 25 11.23 11.15 24.48
C GLY A 25 12.02 10.31 23.48
N SER A 26 12.23 9.01 23.72
CA SER A 26 12.90 8.13 22.75
C SER A 26 12.02 7.91 21.52
N VAL A 27 12.65 7.75 20.36
CA VAL A 27 11.97 7.43 19.10
C VAL A 27 12.29 5.99 18.74
N TYR A 28 11.27 5.20 18.51
CA TYR A 28 11.40 3.83 18.07
C TYR A 28 11.05 3.69 16.58
N LEU A 29 11.88 2.96 15.85
CA LEU A 29 11.65 2.60 14.44
C LEU A 29 11.60 1.08 14.34
N PRO A 30 10.41 0.48 14.12
CA PRO A 30 10.30 -0.96 13.90
C PRO A 30 11.08 -1.41 12.67
N ASP A 31 11.62 -2.62 12.69
CA ASP A 31 12.28 -3.20 11.53
C ASP A 31 11.26 -3.46 10.40
N ALA A 32 11.67 -3.13 9.16
CA ALA A 32 10.87 -3.44 7.99
C ALA A 32 11.05 -4.91 7.58
N ASN A 33 9.98 -5.55 7.19
CA ASN A 33 10.05 -6.88 6.59
C ASN A 33 10.48 -6.80 5.09
N TYR A 34 10.54 -7.95 4.40
CA TYR A 34 10.93 -8.01 2.97
C TYR A 34 10.02 -7.21 2.02
N ASP A 35 8.79 -6.87 2.45
CA ASP A 35 7.85 -6.03 1.70
C ASP A 35 8.01 -4.54 2.02
N GLY A 36 8.95 -4.19 2.91
CA GLY A 36 9.12 -2.84 3.44
C GLY A 36 8.11 -2.46 4.52
N VAL A 37 7.23 -3.39 4.90
CA VAL A 37 6.18 -3.17 5.91
C VAL A 37 6.78 -3.24 7.31
N ARG A 38 6.47 -2.26 8.15
CA ARG A 38 6.84 -2.22 9.58
C ARG A 38 5.61 -2.51 10.41
N VAL A 39 5.60 -3.65 11.08
CA VAL A 39 4.53 -4.00 12.03
C VAL A 39 4.71 -3.18 13.30
N ILE A 40 3.67 -2.42 13.66
CA ILE A 40 3.70 -1.50 14.81
C ILE A 40 3.12 -2.17 16.06
N ASP A 41 2.02 -2.90 15.88
CA ASP A 41 1.32 -3.53 17.00
C ASP A 41 0.81 -4.91 16.60
N GLU A 42 1.00 -5.86 17.53
CA GLU A 42 0.51 -7.23 17.40
C GLU A 42 -0.89 -7.41 18.01
N SER A 43 -1.52 -6.32 18.49
CA SER A 43 -2.90 -6.38 18.95
C SER A 43 -3.80 -6.85 17.81
N PRO A 44 -4.71 -7.81 18.05
CA PRO A 44 -5.58 -8.32 17.02
C PRO A 44 -6.47 -7.20 16.47
N ALA A 45 -6.31 -6.88 15.19
CA ALA A 45 -7.22 -6.06 14.45
C ALA A 45 -8.29 -6.93 13.76
N GLU A 46 -8.98 -6.38 12.78
CA GLU A 46 -9.99 -7.06 11.99
C GLU A 46 -9.42 -8.30 11.28
N PRO A 47 -10.23 -9.32 10.99
CA PRO A 47 -9.77 -10.53 10.31
C PRO A 47 -9.42 -10.24 8.84
N CYS A 48 -8.36 -10.85 8.34
CA CYS A 48 -8.00 -10.79 6.93
C CYS A 48 -9.13 -11.35 6.04
N PRO A 49 -9.57 -10.63 5.00
CA PRO A 49 -10.69 -11.06 4.14
C PRO A 49 -10.36 -12.30 3.29
N ILE A 50 -9.08 -12.68 3.20
CA ILE A 50 -8.62 -13.85 2.41
C ILE A 50 -8.43 -15.09 3.29
N CYS A 51 -7.74 -14.97 4.41
CA CYS A 51 -7.30 -16.13 5.19
C CYS A 51 -7.77 -16.12 6.64
N GLY A 52 -8.55 -15.13 7.05
CA GLY A 52 -9.20 -15.05 8.36
C GLY A 52 -8.28 -14.79 9.55
N VAL A 53 -6.95 -14.74 9.37
CA VAL A 53 -6.05 -14.40 10.48
C VAL A 53 -6.16 -12.90 10.81
N PRO A 54 -5.93 -12.48 12.06
CA PRO A 54 -5.95 -11.07 12.42
C PRO A 54 -4.97 -10.25 11.56
N LEU A 55 -5.42 -9.11 11.10
CA LEU A 55 -4.56 -8.09 10.49
C LEU A 55 -3.75 -7.39 11.58
N MET A 56 -2.54 -6.96 11.23
CA MET A 56 -1.66 -6.25 12.14
C MET A 56 -1.64 -4.76 11.78
N HIS A 57 -1.56 -3.89 12.78
CA HIS A 57 -1.27 -2.48 12.57
C HIS A 57 0.15 -2.34 12.04
N ALA A 58 0.31 -1.64 10.93
CA ALA A 58 1.59 -1.50 10.28
C ALA A 58 1.74 -0.15 9.57
N THR A 59 2.98 0.21 9.23
CA THR A 59 3.28 1.30 8.32
C THR A 59 4.05 0.80 7.10
N LEU A 60 3.90 1.53 6.02
CA LEU A 60 4.62 1.31 4.77
C LEU A 60 4.89 2.67 4.12
N ALA A 61 6.15 3.03 3.96
CA ALA A 61 6.57 4.34 3.46
C ALA A 61 5.86 5.52 4.17
N GLY A 62 5.70 5.44 5.48
CA GLY A 62 5.05 6.46 6.31
C GLY A 62 3.51 6.42 6.35
N ALA A 63 2.87 5.61 5.51
CA ALA A 63 1.42 5.45 5.52
C ALA A 63 0.98 4.37 6.52
N ALA A 64 -0.01 4.68 7.36
CA ALA A 64 -0.63 3.70 8.26
C ALA A 64 -1.58 2.78 7.47
N LEU A 65 -1.50 1.48 7.74
CA LEU A 65 -2.31 0.45 7.09
C LEU A 65 -2.48 -0.78 7.98
N ARG A 66 -3.22 -1.78 7.49
CA ARG A 66 -3.28 -3.11 8.09
C ARG A 66 -2.60 -4.12 7.18
N TYR A 67 -1.83 -5.02 7.78
CA TYR A 67 -1.03 -6.02 7.07
C TYR A 67 -1.38 -7.42 7.52
N CYS A 68 -1.51 -8.33 6.57
CA CYS A 68 -1.69 -9.75 6.87
C CYS A 68 -0.34 -10.48 6.85
N THR A 69 0.10 -10.99 7.98
CA THR A 69 1.37 -11.73 8.09
C THR A 69 1.36 -13.07 7.34
N ARG A 70 0.18 -13.63 7.04
CA ARG A 70 0.04 -14.92 6.35
C ARG A 70 -0.01 -14.80 4.82
N CYS A 71 -0.93 -14.01 4.28
CA CYS A 71 -1.08 -13.84 2.83
C CYS A 71 -0.36 -12.60 2.29
N ARG A 72 0.22 -11.77 3.18
CA ARG A 72 0.96 -10.54 2.87
C ARG A 72 0.12 -9.49 2.15
N GLY A 73 -1.22 -9.60 2.26
CA GLY A 73 -2.15 -8.61 1.74
C GLY A 73 -2.18 -7.35 2.59
N LEU A 74 -2.58 -6.25 1.97
CA LEU A 74 -2.62 -4.91 2.56
C LEU A 74 -4.07 -4.40 2.56
N LEU A 75 -4.52 -3.88 3.70
CA LEU A 75 -5.74 -3.09 3.82
C LEU A 75 -5.32 -1.63 4.03
N ILE A 76 -5.58 -0.81 3.03
CA ILE A 76 -5.06 0.56 2.93
C ILE A 76 -6.21 1.55 2.94
N PRO A 77 -6.20 2.61 3.79
CA PRO A 77 -7.14 3.71 3.68
C PRO A 77 -7.09 4.36 2.29
N MET A 78 -8.25 4.76 1.74
CA MET A 78 -8.32 5.34 0.39
C MET A 78 -7.52 6.63 0.26
N ASP A 79 -7.51 7.45 1.30
CA ASP A 79 -6.75 8.70 1.37
C ASP A 79 -5.23 8.48 1.41
N ALA A 80 -4.77 7.35 1.93
CA ALA A 80 -3.37 6.97 1.97
C ALA A 80 -2.89 6.27 0.68
N PHE A 81 -3.81 5.82 -0.18
CA PHE A 81 -3.49 4.95 -1.32
C PHE A 81 -2.66 5.66 -2.39
N GLU A 82 -3.09 6.81 -2.88
CA GLU A 82 -2.37 7.57 -3.92
C GLU A 82 -1.01 8.10 -3.44
N PRO A 83 -0.89 8.69 -2.22
CA PRO A 83 0.42 9.04 -1.68
C PRO A 83 1.38 7.86 -1.58
N LEU A 84 0.87 6.69 -1.18
CA LEU A 84 1.66 5.47 -1.08
C LEU A 84 2.14 4.97 -2.44
N LEU A 85 1.27 4.96 -3.46
CA LEU A 85 1.64 4.62 -4.84
C LEU A 85 2.73 5.55 -5.35
N SER A 86 2.59 6.85 -5.15
CA SER A 86 3.57 7.86 -5.56
C SER A 86 4.93 7.65 -4.89
N ALA A 87 4.94 7.36 -3.59
CA ALA A 87 6.16 7.07 -2.83
C ALA A 87 6.89 5.83 -3.36
N PHE A 88 6.13 4.79 -3.76
CA PHE A 88 6.70 3.58 -4.35
C PHE A 88 7.16 3.77 -5.79
N ALA A 89 6.42 4.54 -6.60
CA ALA A 89 6.79 4.83 -7.98
C ALA A 89 8.08 5.64 -8.08
N ALA A 90 8.38 6.48 -7.09
CA ALA A 90 9.62 7.24 -7.00
C ALA A 90 10.87 6.39 -6.66
N GLN A 91 10.70 5.13 -6.23
CA GLN A 91 11.80 4.26 -5.87
C GLN A 91 12.35 3.56 -7.11
N PRO A 92 13.68 3.64 -7.37
CA PRO A 92 14.29 2.92 -8.48
C PRO A 92 14.18 1.41 -8.23
N GLY A 93 13.60 0.70 -9.18
CA GLY A 93 13.47 -0.76 -9.15
C GLY A 93 13.74 -1.37 -10.52
N PRO A 94 14.18 -2.63 -10.60
CA PRO A 94 14.37 -3.29 -11.89
C PRO A 94 13.04 -3.39 -12.64
N PRO A 95 13.05 -3.24 -13.98
CA PRO A 95 11.86 -3.46 -14.79
C PRO A 95 11.35 -4.89 -14.57
N GLN A 96 10.06 -5.04 -14.31
CA GLN A 96 9.44 -6.35 -14.19
C GLN A 96 8.42 -6.54 -15.30
N ILE A 97 8.48 -7.72 -15.90
CA ILE A 97 7.42 -8.18 -16.81
C ILE A 97 6.15 -8.36 -15.96
N THR A 98 5.16 -7.52 -16.19
CA THR A 98 3.87 -7.63 -15.52
C THR A 98 3.08 -8.76 -16.15
N ALA A 99 2.88 -9.86 -15.42
CA ALA A 99 1.96 -10.90 -15.84
C ALA A 99 0.54 -10.32 -15.97
N PRO A 100 -0.28 -10.77 -16.94
CA PRO A 100 -1.68 -10.35 -17.00
C PRO A 100 -2.41 -10.54 -15.67
N ALA A 101 -3.38 -9.68 -15.38
CA ALA A 101 -4.26 -9.92 -14.23
C ALA A 101 -5.07 -11.20 -14.51
N ASP A 102 -5.29 -12.00 -13.47
CA ASP A 102 -6.20 -13.14 -13.56
C ASP A 102 -7.66 -12.64 -13.46
N PRO A 103 -8.44 -12.68 -14.56
CA PRO A 103 -9.82 -12.20 -14.56
C PRO A 103 -10.73 -12.96 -13.57
N SER A 104 -10.37 -14.17 -13.15
CA SER A 104 -11.13 -14.94 -12.17
C SER A 104 -11.21 -14.22 -10.83
N GLN A 105 -10.27 -13.33 -10.54
CA GLN A 105 -10.28 -12.52 -9.33
C GLN A 105 -11.46 -11.54 -9.26
N LEU A 106 -12.03 -11.12 -10.40
CA LEU A 106 -13.24 -10.29 -10.44
C LEU A 106 -14.46 -10.98 -9.84
N ASN A 107 -14.46 -12.31 -9.83
CA ASN A 107 -15.55 -13.10 -9.25
C ASN A 107 -15.41 -13.30 -7.74
N ARG A 108 -14.33 -12.82 -7.13
CA ARG A 108 -14.13 -12.94 -5.69
C ARG A 108 -15.12 -12.05 -4.95
N ARG A 109 -15.72 -12.60 -3.90
CA ARG A 109 -16.59 -11.86 -2.99
C ARG A 109 -15.89 -11.76 -1.65
N LEU A 110 -15.24 -10.64 -1.42
CA LEU A 110 -14.58 -10.34 -0.14
C LEU A 110 -15.53 -9.55 0.74
N ALA A 111 -15.56 -9.89 2.03
CA ALA A 111 -16.23 -9.07 3.03
C ALA A 111 -15.25 -8.04 3.57
N CYS A 112 -15.70 -6.80 3.69
CA CYS A 112 -14.89 -5.75 4.33
C CYS A 112 -14.55 -6.16 5.76
N PRO A 113 -13.28 -6.16 6.16
CA PRO A 113 -12.88 -6.55 7.51
C PRO A 113 -13.52 -5.70 8.61
N HIS A 114 -13.83 -4.44 8.31
CA HIS A 114 -14.38 -3.49 9.28
C HIS A 114 -15.91 -3.56 9.40
N CYS A 115 -16.66 -3.49 8.29
CA CYS A 115 -18.13 -3.45 8.33
C CYS A 115 -18.82 -4.74 7.89
N HIS A 116 -18.07 -5.76 7.49
CA HIS A 116 -18.52 -7.08 7.03
C HIS A 116 -19.44 -7.06 5.80
N GLN A 117 -19.62 -5.90 5.16
CA GLN A 117 -20.35 -5.80 3.89
C GLN A 117 -19.48 -6.27 2.72
N PRO A 118 -20.09 -6.75 1.63
CA PRO A 118 -19.34 -7.08 0.42
C PRO A 118 -18.52 -5.89 -0.08
N MET A 119 -17.26 -6.14 -0.42
CA MET A 119 -16.40 -5.18 -1.11
C MET A 119 -16.65 -5.26 -2.61
N ASP A 120 -16.53 -4.12 -3.30
CA ASP A 120 -16.51 -4.10 -4.76
C ASP A 120 -15.14 -4.56 -5.28
N THR A 121 -15.14 -5.44 -6.29
CA THR A 121 -13.89 -5.99 -6.87
C THR A 121 -13.83 -5.63 -8.34
N HIS A 122 -12.86 -4.82 -8.72
CA HIS A 122 -12.75 -4.26 -10.05
C HIS A 122 -11.28 -4.04 -10.46
N PHE A 123 -11.08 -3.72 -11.75
CA PHE A 123 -9.79 -3.26 -12.21
C PHE A 123 -9.51 -1.86 -11.69
N TYR A 124 -8.29 -1.63 -11.19
CA TYR A 124 -7.82 -0.28 -10.92
C TYR A 124 -7.82 0.54 -12.22
N ALA A 125 -8.37 1.75 -12.15
CA ALA A 125 -8.56 2.62 -13.32
C ALA A 125 -7.24 3.18 -13.91
N GLY A 126 -6.12 2.98 -13.22
CA GLY A 126 -4.80 3.40 -13.68
C GLY A 126 -4.01 2.26 -14.35
N PRO A 127 -2.72 2.50 -14.64
CA PRO A 127 -1.85 1.54 -15.28
C PRO A 127 -1.60 0.30 -14.40
N GLY A 128 -1.06 -0.77 -15.00
CA GLY A 128 -0.62 -1.97 -14.28
C GLY A 128 -1.60 -3.14 -14.33
N ASN A 129 -2.80 -2.96 -14.86
CA ASN A 129 -3.80 -4.03 -15.02
C ASN A 129 -3.95 -4.85 -13.74
N VAL A 130 -4.26 -4.19 -12.62
CA VAL A 130 -4.39 -4.77 -11.29
C VAL A 130 -5.85 -4.78 -10.85
N ILE A 131 -6.30 -5.90 -10.29
CA ILE A 131 -7.61 -6.03 -9.68
C ILE A 131 -7.45 -5.79 -8.17
N LEU A 132 -8.23 -4.88 -7.60
CA LEU A 132 -8.32 -4.61 -6.17
C LEU A 132 -9.75 -4.80 -5.69
N SER A 133 -9.95 -4.75 -4.39
CA SER A 133 -11.30 -4.74 -3.79
C SER A 133 -11.38 -3.58 -2.82
N ASP A 134 -12.47 -2.81 -2.88
CA ASP A 134 -12.65 -1.65 -2.02
C ASP A 134 -13.98 -1.66 -1.27
N CYS A 135 -14.02 -0.91 -0.21
CA CYS A 135 -15.22 -0.62 0.56
C CYS A 135 -15.40 0.89 0.66
N GLU A 136 -16.24 1.46 -0.18
CA GLU A 136 -16.54 2.90 -0.17
C GLU A 136 -17.07 3.37 1.20
N ARG A 137 -17.90 2.54 1.86
CA ARG A 137 -18.45 2.87 3.18
C ARG A 137 -17.39 3.09 4.25
N CYS A 138 -16.33 2.26 4.22
CA CYS A 138 -15.25 2.31 5.21
C CYS A 138 -14.02 3.04 4.69
N GLN A 139 -14.03 3.47 3.42
CA GLN A 139 -12.92 4.12 2.73
C GLN A 139 -11.63 3.29 2.79
N LEU A 140 -11.74 2.00 2.44
CA LEU A 140 -10.66 1.01 2.54
C LEU A 140 -10.47 0.26 1.22
N ASN A 141 -9.20 0.11 0.82
CA ASN A 141 -8.78 -0.72 -0.32
C ASN A 141 -8.10 -1.99 0.19
N TRP A 142 -8.44 -3.13 -0.40
CA TRP A 142 -7.72 -4.39 -0.19
C TRP A 142 -6.87 -4.73 -1.41
N LEU A 143 -5.57 -4.93 -1.17
CA LEU A 143 -4.63 -5.40 -2.17
C LEU A 143 -3.99 -6.72 -1.75
N ASP A 144 -4.00 -7.69 -2.66
CA ASP A 144 -3.20 -8.91 -2.49
C ASP A 144 -1.71 -8.59 -2.58
N HIS A 145 -0.89 -9.48 -2.05
CA HIS A 145 0.56 -9.37 -2.09
C HIS A 145 1.10 -9.06 -3.50
N GLY A 146 2.02 -8.13 -3.58
CA GLY A 146 2.71 -7.72 -4.82
C GLY A 146 1.92 -6.75 -5.71
N LYS A 147 0.62 -6.52 -5.46
CA LYS A 147 -0.20 -5.65 -6.31
C LYS A 147 0.20 -4.18 -6.18
N LEU A 148 0.55 -3.72 -4.97
CA LEU A 148 1.00 -2.35 -4.76
C LEU A 148 2.28 -2.04 -5.54
N GLN A 149 3.27 -2.91 -5.45
CA GLN A 149 4.53 -2.78 -6.19
C GLN A 149 4.31 -2.79 -7.70
N ARG A 150 3.38 -3.61 -8.16
CA ARG A 150 3.00 -3.68 -9.58
C ARG A 150 2.39 -2.38 -10.07
N LEU A 151 1.44 -1.80 -9.34
CA LEU A 151 0.82 -0.51 -9.65
C LEU A 151 1.87 0.60 -9.70
N ALA A 152 2.69 0.72 -8.66
CA ALA A 152 3.71 1.75 -8.57
C ALA A 152 4.70 1.71 -9.75
N ARG A 153 5.10 0.52 -10.17
CA ARG A 153 6.00 0.34 -11.33
C ARG A 153 5.34 0.71 -12.66
N ALA A 154 4.07 0.36 -12.83
CA ALA A 154 3.33 0.71 -14.03
C ALA A 154 3.22 2.24 -14.16
N ILE A 155 2.94 2.94 -13.06
CA ILE A 155 2.91 4.41 -13.01
C ILE A 155 4.28 5.00 -13.36
N ALA A 156 5.35 4.46 -12.81
CA ALA A 156 6.71 4.94 -13.09
C ALA A 156 7.10 4.75 -14.58
N THR A 157 6.63 3.65 -15.21
CA THR A 157 6.89 3.38 -16.63
C THR A 157 6.12 4.32 -17.54
N ASP A 158 4.83 4.60 -17.23
CA ASP A 158 4.01 5.53 -17.99
C ASP A 158 4.58 6.94 -17.94
N ALA A 159 4.96 7.42 -16.76
CA ALA A 159 5.59 8.72 -16.58
C ALA A 159 6.90 8.87 -17.37
N ALA A 160 7.70 7.80 -17.47
CA ALA A 160 8.93 7.79 -18.27
C ALA A 160 8.63 7.84 -19.78
N SER A 161 7.55 7.20 -20.22
CA SER A 161 7.12 7.18 -21.63
C SER A 161 6.63 8.55 -22.08
N ASP A 162 5.87 9.24 -21.24
CA ASP A 162 5.37 10.60 -21.52
C ASP A 162 6.50 11.63 -21.60
N ALA A 163 7.52 11.48 -20.75
CA ALA A 163 8.70 12.36 -20.77
C ALA A 163 9.54 12.23 -22.05
N PHE A 164 9.51 11.08 -22.71
CA PHE A 164 10.25 10.83 -23.96
C PHE A 164 9.47 11.25 -25.23
N SER A 165 8.16 11.47 -25.14
CA SER A 165 7.28 11.85 -26.24
C SER A 165 7.26 13.35 -26.52
N GLY A 166 7.96 14.17 -25.75
CA GLY A 166 8.16 15.60 -25.96
C GLY A 166 9.12 15.85 -27.12
N GLU A 167 8.58 15.92 -28.34
CA GLU A 167 9.30 16.26 -29.58
C GLU A 167 9.93 17.65 -29.48
N PRO A 168 11.21 17.85 -29.77
CA PRO A 168 11.78 19.18 -29.80
C PRO A 168 11.22 19.92 -31.02
N ASP A 169 10.56 21.05 -30.73
CA ASP A 169 10.11 22.03 -31.71
C ASP A 169 11.28 22.39 -32.64
N GLN A 170 11.20 21.97 -33.91
CA GLN A 170 12.20 22.30 -34.91
C GLN A 170 12.09 23.79 -35.24
N PRO A 171 13.15 24.60 -35.14
CA PRO A 171 13.11 25.96 -35.58
C PRO A 171 12.96 25.97 -37.11
N ALA A 172 11.89 26.62 -37.58
CA ALA A 172 11.66 26.87 -39.00
C ALA A 172 12.87 27.60 -39.63
N LEU A 173 13.54 26.93 -40.54
CA LEU A 173 14.55 27.55 -41.40
C LEU A 173 13.80 28.44 -42.40
N SER A 174 13.83 29.76 -42.13
CA SER A 174 13.43 30.78 -43.10
C SER A 174 14.54 30.95 -44.14
N SER A 175 14.20 30.72 -45.40
CA SER A 175 14.97 31.11 -46.60
C SER A 175 14.65 32.51 -47.02
#